data_b5bece91bea78edfc672539b7f81cc8f
#
_entry.id   b5bece91bea78edfc672539b7f81cc8f
#
_cell.length_a   1.000
_cell.length_b   1.000
_cell.length_c   1.000
_cell.angle_alpha   90.00
_cell.angle_beta   90.00
_cell.angle_gamma   90.00
#
_symmetry.space_group_name_H-M   'P 1'
#
loop_
_entity.id
_entity.type
_entity.pdbx_description
1 polymer ?
#
loop_
_entity_poly.entity_id
_entity_poly.type
_entity_poly.pdbx_seq_one_letter_code
_entity_poly.pdbx_strand_id
1 'polypeptide(L)'
;MPKQVLRNPGLVFKPLPFSPAVEANGIVWLAGQCGHAPGETVAVSGGIQAETRQSLTNIGVTLHAIGLDYRDVVMVTVFMTNMNDFSQMNEVYREFFTEDHPARVTTGVARLASNYSIEIVVVAAR
;
A
#
# COMPACT_ATOMS: atom_id res chain seq x y z
N MET A 1 -22.32 4.87 -12.00
CA MET A 1 -21.81 6.01 -11.19
C MET A 1 -20.44 6.40 -11.70
N PRO A 2 -20.19 7.68 -11.94
CA PRO A 2 -18.86 8.11 -12.32
C PRO A 2 -17.89 7.92 -11.15
N LYS A 3 -16.64 7.67 -11.50
CA LYS A 3 -15.59 7.58 -10.49
C LYS A 3 -15.25 8.97 -9.97
N GLN A 4 -14.83 9.02 -8.72
CA GLN A 4 -14.30 10.21 -8.09
C GLN A 4 -12.80 10.01 -7.80
N VAL A 5 -11.97 10.90 -8.30
CA VAL A 5 -10.54 10.90 -7.98
C VAL A 5 -10.36 11.52 -6.61
N LEU A 6 -9.71 10.80 -5.71
CA LEU A 6 -9.40 11.27 -4.37
C LEU A 6 -7.95 11.74 -4.35
N ARG A 7 -7.74 12.94 -3.82
CA ARG A 7 -6.41 13.53 -3.75
C ARG A 7 -5.93 13.50 -2.31
N ASN A 8 -4.65 13.18 -2.14
CA ASN A 8 -4.03 13.20 -0.83
C ASN A 8 -3.18 14.46 -0.70
N PRO A 9 -3.64 15.47 0.06
CA PRO A 9 -2.91 16.73 0.19
C PRO A 9 -1.60 16.60 0.96
N GLY A 10 -1.39 15.49 1.69
CA GLY A 10 -0.16 15.24 2.43
C GLY A 10 0.96 14.61 1.63
N LEU A 11 0.70 14.22 0.39
CA LEU A 11 1.70 13.58 -0.46
C LEU A 11 2.15 14.55 -1.54
N VAL A 12 3.46 14.83 -1.56
CA VAL A 12 4.06 15.64 -2.62
C VAL A 12 4.34 14.69 -3.79
N PHE A 13 3.50 14.77 -4.83
CA PHE A 13 3.68 13.98 -6.03
C PHE A 13 4.14 14.84 -7.19
N LYS A 14 5.11 14.33 -7.93
CA LYS A 14 5.26 14.74 -9.32
C LYS A 14 4.02 14.25 -10.07
N PRO A 15 3.58 14.95 -11.14
CA PRO A 15 2.46 14.47 -11.94
C PRO A 15 2.77 13.08 -12.50
N LEU A 16 2.05 12.07 -12.03
CA LEU A 16 2.16 10.70 -12.49
C LEU A 16 0.89 10.35 -13.28
N PRO A 17 0.97 9.39 -14.20
CA PRO A 17 -0.19 9.03 -15.02
C PRO A 17 -1.21 8.17 -14.26
N PHE A 18 -1.33 8.33 -12.95
CA PHE A 18 -2.30 7.64 -12.11
C PHE A 18 -2.68 8.49 -10.90
N SER A 19 -3.82 8.16 -10.30
CA SER A 19 -4.33 8.84 -9.12
C SER A 19 -3.93 8.09 -7.85
N PRO A 20 -3.74 8.77 -6.72
CA PRO A 20 -3.44 8.09 -5.46
C PRO A 20 -4.58 7.21 -4.98
N ALA A 21 -5.82 7.59 -5.23
CA ALA A 21 -7.00 6.79 -4.90
C ALA A 21 -8.18 7.20 -5.77
N VAL A 22 -9.07 6.24 -6.02
CA VAL A 22 -10.30 6.46 -6.81
C VAL A 22 -11.45 5.79 -6.09
N GLU A 23 -12.57 6.47 -6.00
CA GLU A 23 -13.79 5.94 -5.37
C GLU A 23 -14.93 5.80 -6.37
N ALA A 24 -15.69 4.71 -6.25
CA ALA A 24 -16.96 4.50 -6.95
C ALA A 24 -17.84 3.59 -6.10
N ASN A 25 -19.08 3.97 -5.90
CA ASN A 25 -20.08 3.20 -5.14
C ASN A 25 -19.62 2.79 -3.74
N GLY A 26 -18.89 3.64 -3.05
CA GLY A 26 -18.39 3.36 -1.70
C GLY A 26 -17.18 2.45 -1.65
N ILE A 27 -16.65 2.02 -2.78
CA ILE A 27 -15.42 1.24 -2.86
C ILE A 27 -14.29 2.17 -3.26
N VAL A 28 -13.17 2.06 -2.57
CA VAL A 28 -12.00 2.91 -2.79
C VAL A 28 -10.81 2.05 -3.18
N TRP A 29 -10.25 2.33 -4.35
CA TRP A 29 -9.04 1.69 -4.85
C TRP A 29 -7.87 2.63 -4.65
N LEU A 30 -6.85 2.17 -3.93
CA LEU A 30 -5.62 2.94 -3.73
C LEU A 30 -4.57 2.48 -4.73
N ALA A 31 -3.78 3.42 -5.22
CA ALA A 31 -2.58 3.09 -5.99
C ALA A 31 -1.62 2.29 -5.13
N GLY A 32 -0.86 1.39 -5.75
CA GLY A 32 0.14 0.58 -5.05
C GLY A 32 1.19 1.45 -4.37
N GLN A 33 1.64 1.00 -3.21
CA GLN A 33 2.68 1.68 -2.43
C GLN A 33 3.87 0.76 -2.21
N CYS A 34 5.04 1.31 -2.48
CA CYS A 34 6.31 0.69 -2.11
C CYS A 34 6.86 1.34 -0.83
N GLY A 35 7.98 0.81 -0.34
CA GLY A 35 8.55 1.27 0.93
C GLY A 35 9.51 2.45 0.76
N HIS A 36 9.02 3.57 0.25
CA HIS A 36 9.79 4.82 0.15
C HIS A 36 9.35 5.82 1.22
N ALA A 37 10.28 6.61 1.73
CA ALA A 37 9.95 7.74 2.58
C ALA A 37 9.20 8.80 1.77
N PRO A 38 8.39 9.67 2.41
CA PRO A 38 7.66 10.72 1.70
C PRO A 38 8.59 11.56 0.82
N GLY A 39 8.19 11.71 -0.46
CA GLY A 39 8.98 12.47 -1.45
C GLY A 39 10.16 11.73 -2.05
N GLU A 40 10.49 10.55 -1.56
CA GLU A 40 11.60 9.74 -2.06
C GLU A 40 11.11 8.74 -3.11
N THR A 41 12.05 8.22 -3.92
CA THR A 41 11.76 7.24 -4.98
C THR A 41 12.57 5.97 -4.84
N VAL A 42 13.28 5.80 -3.72
CA VAL A 42 14.09 4.62 -3.44
C VAL A 42 13.60 3.97 -2.15
N ALA A 43 13.88 2.68 -2.02
CA ALA A 43 13.49 1.92 -0.82
C ALA A 43 14.20 2.45 0.42
N VAL A 44 13.48 2.49 1.55
CA VAL A 44 14.11 2.75 2.84
C VAL A 44 15.12 1.66 3.17
N SER A 45 16.12 2.00 3.97
CA SER A 45 17.10 1.01 4.43
C SER A 45 16.49 0.08 5.48
N GLY A 46 16.97 -1.15 5.56
CA GLY A 46 16.57 -2.11 6.59
C GLY A 46 15.90 -3.38 6.09
N GLY A 47 15.81 -3.57 4.78
CA GLY A 47 15.30 -4.80 4.18
C GLY A 47 13.79 -4.91 4.18
N ILE A 48 13.30 -6.14 4.05
CA ILE A 48 11.87 -6.40 3.81
C ILE A 48 10.98 -5.86 4.92
N GLN A 49 11.37 -5.96 6.16
CA GLN A 49 10.53 -5.49 7.25
C GLN A 49 10.41 -3.96 7.26
N ALA A 50 11.52 -3.24 7.04
CA ALA A 50 11.50 -1.79 6.94
C ALA A 50 10.68 -1.32 5.74
N GLU A 51 10.84 -1.97 4.57
CA GLU A 51 10.06 -1.63 3.37
C GLU A 51 8.58 -1.92 3.57
N THR A 52 8.22 -3.03 4.19
CA THR A 52 6.84 -3.38 4.47
C THR A 52 6.20 -2.35 5.39
N ARG A 53 6.88 -1.99 6.47
CA ARG A 53 6.40 -0.99 7.42
C ARG A 53 6.18 0.36 6.75
N GLN A 54 7.12 0.78 5.92
CA GLN A 54 7.00 2.05 5.21
C GLN A 54 5.87 2.03 4.17
N SER A 55 5.74 0.94 3.42
CA SER A 55 4.65 0.76 2.45
C SER A 55 3.28 0.87 3.14
N LEU A 56 3.08 0.16 4.24
CA LEU A 56 1.83 0.18 4.99
C LEU A 56 1.59 1.53 5.66
N THR A 57 2.64 2.19 6.13
CA THR A 57 2.54 3.56 6.65
C THR A 57 2.06 4.53 5.57
N ASN A 58 2.62 4.43 4.36
CA ASN A 58 2.20 5.25 3.22
C ASN A 58 0.72 5.01 2.87
N ILE A 59 0.28 3.76 2.90
CA ILE A 59 -1.13 3.41 2.69
C ILE A 59 -2.00 4.07 3.75
N GLY A 60 -1.58 4.03 5.02
CA GLY A 60 -2.31 4.66 6.12
C GLY A 60 -2.44 6.16 5.95
N VAL A 61 -1.40 6.83 5.47
CA VAL A 61 -1.47 8.28 5.18
C VAL A 61 -2.58 8.56 4.17
N THR A 62 -2.66 7.78 3.09
CA THR A 62 -3.72 7.93 2.09
C THR A 62 -5.09 7.61 2.67
N LEU A 63 -5.23 6.50 3.39
CA LEU A 63 -6.51 6.12 4.01
C LEU A 63 -7.02 7.22 4.95
N HIS A 64 -6.18 7.69 5.85
CA HIS A 64 -6.56 8.72 6.82
C HIS A 64 -6.95 10.03 6.15
N ALA A 65 -6.26 10.41 5.07
CA ALA A 65 -6.55 11.63 4.34
C ALA A 65 -7.94 11.62 3.69
N ILE A 66 -8.52 10.44 3.47
CA ILE A 66 -9.84 10.29 2.86
C ILE A 66 -10.89 9.75 3.85
N GLY A 67 -10.58 9.79 5.15
CA GLY A 67 -11.51 9.43 6.22
C GLY A 67 -11.67 7.95 6.46
N LEU A 68 -10.70 7.14 6.05
CA LEU A 68 -10.70 5.69 6.24
C LEU A 68 -9.54 5.25 7.13
N ASP A 69 -9.53 3.98 7.52
CA ASP A 69 -8.50 3.39 8.35
C ASP A 69 -8.21 1.96 7.85
N TYR A 70 -7.20 1.33 8.41
CA TYR A 70 -6.80 -0.05 8.05
C TYR A 70 -7.97 -1.03 8.20
N ARG A 71 -8.85 -0.85 9.19
CA ARG A 71 -10.03 -1.70 9.40
C ARG A 71 -11.04 -1.63 8.26
N ASP A 72 -10.97 -0.60 7.42
CA ASP A 72 -11.87 -0.44 6.28
C ASP A 72 -11.34 -1.15 5.03
N VAL A 73 -10.12 -1.68 5.08
CA VAL A 73 -9.52 -2.41 3.97
C VAL A 73 -10.17 -3.78 3.83
N VAL A 74 -10.61 -4.11 2.62
CA VAL A 74 -11.31 -5.37 2.33
C VAL A 74 -10.46 -6.33 1.53
N MET A 75 -9.50 -5.83 0.76
CA MET A 75 -8.61 -6.66 -0.07
C MET A 75 -7.21 -6.06 -0.08
N VAL A 76 -6.21 -6.92 0.05
CA VAL A 76 -4.80 -6.57 -0.04
C VAL A 76 -4.13 -7.48 -1.06
N THR A 77 -3.36 -6.89 -1.96
CA THR A 77 -2.48 -7.63 -2.87
C THR A 77 -1.05 -7.24 -2.56
N VAL A 78 -0.21 -8.23 -2.30
CA VAL A 78 1.20 -8.03 -1.98
C VAL A 78 2.04 -8.65 -3.09
N PHE A 79 2.92 -7.84 -3.67
CA PHE A 79 3.92 -8.29 -4.65
C PHE A 79 5.29 -8.26 -3.98
N MET A 80 6.02 -9.37 -4.06
CA MET A 80 7.36 -9.51 -3.47
C MET A 80 8.35 -10.01 -4.51
N THR A 81 9.56 -9.49 -4.48
CA THR A 81 10.62 -9.97 -5.37
C THR A 81 11.34 -11.20 -4.82
N ASN A 82 11.21 -11.48 -3.52
CA ASN A 82 11.83 -12.65 -2.88
C ASN A 82 10.85 -13.26 -1.88
N MET A 83 10.24 -14.37 -2.24
CA MET A 83 9.26 -15.06 -1.38
C MET A 83 9.89 -15.71 -0.14
N ASN A 84 11.21 -15.81 -0.07
CA ASN A 84 11.89 -16.26 1.15
C ASN A 84 11.67 -15.26 2.31
N ASP A 85 11.30 -14.03 2.02
CA ASP A 85 11.01 -12.98 3.01
C ASP A 85 9.55 -12.99 3.50
N PHE A 86 8.76 -13.98 3.09
CA PHE A 86 7.33 -14.03 3.37
C PHE A 86 7.02 -13.96 4.88
N SER A 87 7.68 -14.76 5.69
CA SER A 87 7.44 -14.78 7.13
C SER A 87 7.79 -13.46 7.81
N GLN A 88 8.91 -12.85 7.40
CA GLN A 88 9.33 -11.55 7.94
C GLN A 88 8.37 -10.44 7.55
N MET A 89 7.87 -10.47 6.32
CA MET A 89 6.84 -9.55 5.86
C MET A 89 5.58 -9.69 6.70
N ASN A 90 5.14 -10.91 6.94
CA ASN A 90 3.92 -11.18 7.72
C ASN A 90 4.01 -10.65 9.15
N GLU A 91 5.18 -10.68 9.78
CA GLU A 91 5.36 -10.15 11.14
C GLU A 91 5.01 -8.67 11.20
N VAL A 92 5.48 -7.88 10.22
CA VAL A 92 5.17 -6.46 10.13
C VAL A 92 3.72 -6.23 9.71
N TYR A 93 3.23 -7.00 8.75
CA TYR A 93 1.86 -6.91 8.26
C TYR A 93 0.86 -7.01 9.42
N ARG A 94 1.09 -7.93 10.37
CA ARG A 94 0.23 -8.13 11.54
C ARG A 94 0.19 -6.93 12.47
N GLU A 95 1.18 -6.07 12.45
CA GLU A 95 1.17 -4.85 13.26
C GLU A 95 0.12 -3.83 12.79
N PHE A 96 -0.26 -3.90 11.52
CA PHE A 96 -1.21 -2.97 10.89
C PHE A 96 -2.62 -3.55 10.76
N PHE A 97 -2.71 -4.84 10.49
CA PHE A 97 -3.98 -5.57 10.37
C PHE A 97 -4.07 -6.56 11.52
N THR A 98 -4.69 -6.13 12.62
CA THR A 98 -4.63 -6.83 13.90
C THR A 98 -5.82 -7.75 14.15
N GLU A 99 -6.97 -7.48 13.54
CA GLU A 99 -8.18 -8.29 13.67
C GLU A 99 -9.07 -8.12 12.47
N ASP A 100 -10.02 -9.03 12.25
CA ASP A 100 -10.93 -9.02 11.11
C ASP A 100 -10.16 -8.78 9.80
N HIS A 101 -9.17 -9.63 9.56
CA HIS A 101 -8.21 -9.46 8.47
C HIS A 101 -8.89 -9.31 7.11
N PRO A 102 -8.41 -8.40 6.24
CA PRO A 102 -8.89 -8.36 4.86
C PRO A 102 -8.50 -9.63 4.11
N ALA A 103 -9.20 -9.92 3.03
CA ALA A 103 -8.75 -10.94 2.10
C ALA A 103 -7.41 -10.52 1.51
N ARG A 104 -6.53 -11.48 1.22
CA ARG A 104 -5.18 -11.17 0.73
C ARG A 104 -4.69 -12.18 -0.28
N VAL A 105 -3.99 -11.68 -1.30
CA VAL A 105 -3.13 -12.46 -2.18
C VAL A 105 -1.71 -11.96 -2.01
N THR A 106 -0.75 -12.88 -1.88
CA THR A 106 0.68 -12.55 -1.87
C THR A 106 1.33 -13.35 -2.99
N THR A 107 2.04 -12.67 -3.88
CA THR A 107 2.64 -13.31 -5.04
C THR A 107 4.05 -12.80 -5.30
N GLY A 108 4.90 -13.70 -5.80
CA GLY A 108 6.25 -13.35 -6.21
C GLY A 108 6.27 -12.78 -7.62
N VAL A 109 7.09 -11.77 -7.83
CA VAL A 109 7.31 -11.13 -9.13
C VAL A 109 8.80 -11.09 -9.42
N ALA A 110 9.15 -10.97 -10.71
CA ALA A 110 10.55 -10.97 -11.13
C ALA A 110 11.30 -9.75 -10.57
N ARG A 111 10.65 -8.58 -10.58
CA ARG A 111 11.20 -7.35 -10.02
C ARG A 111 10.12 -6.28 -9.95
N LEU A 112 10.40 -5.24 -9.18
CA LEU A 112 9.59 -4.03 -9.07
C LEU A 112 10.42 -2.83 -9.52
N ALA A 113 9.75 -1.68 -9.71
CA ALA A 113 10.46 -0.45 -10.05
C ALA A 113 11.47 -0.08 -8.96
N SER A 114 12.55 0.60 -9.33
CA SER A 114 13.54 1.19 -8.41
C SER A 114 14.08 0.23 -7.34
N ASN A 115 14.26 -1.04 -7.63
CA ASN A 115 14.81 -2.03 -6.68
C ASN A 115 13.97 -2.23 -5.41
N TYR A 116 12.69 -1.87 -5.41
CA TYR A 116 11.81 -2.20 -4.30
C TYR A 116 11.66 -3.70 -4.17
N SER A 117 11.59 -4.17 -2.92
CA SER A 117 11.39 -5.59 -2.61
C SER A 117 9.92 -5.96 -2.42
N ILE A 118 9.05 -4.98 -2.22
CA ILE A 118 7.64 -5.18 -1.96
C ILE A 118 6.82 -4.01 -2.50
N GLU A 119 5.65 -4.34 -3.00
CA GLU A 119 4.61 -3.36 -3.33
C GLU A 119 3.29 -3.88 -2.81
N ILE A 120 2.50 -3.02 -2.15
CA ILE A 120 1.23 -3.39 -1.55
C ILE A 120 0.12 -2.54 -2.16
N VAL A 121 -0.96 -3.20 -2.57
CA VAL A 121 -2.13 -2.57 -3.14
C VAL A 121 -3.33 -2.90 -2.27
N VAL A 122 -4.15 -1.93 -1.90
CA VAL A 122 -5.33 -2.18 -1.09
C VAL A 122 -6.59 -1.65 -1.76
N VAL A 123 -7.70 -2.30 -1.44
CA VAL A 123 -9.06 -1.85 -1.74
C VAL A 123 -9.77 -1.69 -0.41
N ALA A 124 -10.44 -0.58 -0.21
CA ALA A 124 -11.17 -0.29 1.02
C ALA A 124 -12.64 -0.04 0.71
N ALA A 125 -13.49 -0.09 1.72
CA ALA A 125 -14.92 0.18 1.60
C ALA A 125 -15.35 1.15 2.69
N ARG A 126 -16.21 2.11 2.29
CA ARG A 126 -16.84 3.03 3.24
C ARG A 126 -18.01 2.37 3.97
#